data_854f24c52d961e8982fd7248973c7aca
#
_entry.id   854f24c52d961e8982fd7248973c7aca
#
_cell.length_a   1.000
_cell.length_b   1.000
_cell.length_c   1.000
_cell.angle_alpha   90.00
_cell.angle_beta   90.00
_cell.angle_gamma   90.00
#
_symmetry.space_group_name_H-M   'P 1'
#
loop_
_entity.id
_entity.type
_entity.pdbx_description
1 polymer ?
#
loop_
_entity_poly.entity_id
_entity_poly.type
_entity_poly.pdbx_seq_one_letter_code
_entity_poly.pdbx_strand_id
1 'polypeptide(L)'
;MKKIMFLPLLLGMMVVNAQIQLGVKAGVNIANFTGGDFNNIEKSPLTSFHVGGILRWKFEHLILQGEVLYSEQGAKLDDGTSEHDYKVSYINVPILLQYAFKGGFYVEAGPQVGFKVNENVPDNANIDKFAKSEDFSVALGLGFLKDKGFGIGGRYTVGVSNVGESNSTNYDANFKNGVIQFSIMYIF
;
A
#
# COMPACT_ATOMS: atom_id res chain seq x y z
N MET A 1 12.18 35.49 2.40
CA MET A 1 11.13 35.01 3.31
C MET A 1 9.67 35.29 2.88
N LYS A 2 9.40 35.81 1.67
CA LYS A 2 8.01 36.14 1.19
C LYS A 2 7.31 35.00 0.42
N LYS A 3 7.97 33.90 0.10
CA LYS A 3 7.41 32.80 -0.73
C LYS A 3 6.66 31.72 0.04
N ILE A 4 6.81 31.65 1.37
CA ILE A 4 6.18 30.60 2.21
C ILE A 4 4.73 30.97 2.58
N MET A 5 4.37 32.25 2.49
CA MET A 5 3.04 32.77 2.88
C MET A 5 1.95 32.50 1.82
N PHE A 6 2.32 32.19 0.57
CA PHE A 6 1.35 31.86 -0.51
C PHE A 6 0.81 30.43 -0.44
N LEU A 7 1.56 29.50 0.13
CA LEU A 7 1.16 28.09 0.22
C LEU A 7 -0.08 27.87 1.09
N PRO A 8 -0.18 28.43 2.33
CA PRO A 8 -1.40 28.28 3.14
C PRO A 8 -2.61 29.05 2.56
N LEU A 9 -2.39 30.16 1.84
CA LEU A 9 -3.47 30.88 1.18
C LEU A 9 -4.06 30.08 0.00
N LEU A 10 -3.21 29.40 -0.77
CA LEU A 10 -3.65 28.51 -1.87
C LEU A 10 -4.39 27.27 -1.33
N LEU A 11 -3.91 26.67 -0.22
CA LEU A 11 -4.62 25.60 0.48
C LEU A 11 -5.98 26.08 1.04
N GLY A 12 -6.05 27.29 1.58
CA GLY A 12 -7.28 27.85 2.13
C GLY A 12 -8.37 28.09 1.07
N MET A 13 -8.00 28.44 -0.16
CA MET A 13 -8.97 28.63 -1.27
C MET A 13 -9.50 27.30 -1.82
N MET A 14 -8.76 26.19 -1.69
CA MET A 14 -9.22 24.86 -2.12
C MET A 14 -10.30 24.27 -1.22
N VAL A 15 -10.41 24.69 0.04
CA VAL A 15 -11.36 24.14 1.01
C VAL A 15 -12.81 24.59 0.73
N VAL A 16 -13.02 25.71 0.06
CA VAL A 16 -14.36 26.34 -0.11
C VAL A 16 -15.28 25.57 -1.06
N ASN A 17 -14.73 24.73 -1.97
CA ASN A 17 -15.52 23.96 -2.93
C ASN A 17 -15.22 22.44 -2.87
N ALA A 18 -14.49 21.96 -1.87
CA ALA A 18 -14.15 20.57 -1.74
C ALA A 18 -15.31 19.77 -1.14
N GLN A 19 -15.78 18.75 -1.84
CA GLN A 19 -16.69 17.77 -1.28
C GLN A 19 -15.89 16.71 -0.51
N ILE A 20 -16.09 16.67 0.81
CA ILE A 20 -15.53 15.59 1.65
C ILE A 20 -16.42 14.36 1.50
N GLN A 21 -15.82 13.24 1.18
CA GLN A 21 -16.48 11.96 1.04
C GLN A 21 -15.78 10.92 1.93
N LEU A 22 -16.56 10.11 2.60
CA LEU A 22 -16.07 8.97 3.39
C LEU A 22 -16.42 7.68 2.66
N GLY A 23 -15.63 6.66 2.89
CA GLY A 23 -15.88 5.35 2.31
C GLY A 23 -15.15 4.23 3.02
N VAL A 24 -15.44 3.03 2.55
CA VAL A 24 -14.78 1.80 2.99
C VAL A 24 -14.20 1.08 1.78
N LYS A 25 -13.16 0.29 2.01
CA LYS A 25 -12.45 -0.45 0.97
C LYS A 25 -12.05 -1.81 1.50
N ALA A 26 -12.21 -2.82 0.68
CA ALA A 26 -11.70 -4.16 0.95
C ALA A 26 -11.21 -4.80 -0.36
N GLY A 27 -10.31 -5.77 -0.25
CA GLY A 27 -9.81 -6.45 -1.44
C GLY A 27 -8.75 -7.49 -1.16
N VAL A 28 -8.17 -7.98 -2.25
CA VAL A 28 -7.11 -8.97 -2.23
C VAL A 28 -5.77 -8.34 -2.58
N ASN A 29 -4.72 -8.85 -1.96
CA ASN A 29 -3.33 -8.54 -2.24
C ASN A 29 -2.67 -9.74 -2.91
N ILE A 30 -1.82 -9.47 -3.89
CA ILE A 30 -0.83 -10.41 -4.42
C ILE A 30 0.51 -9.76 -4.11
N ALA A 31 1.13 -10.21 -3.02
CA ALA A 31 2.37 -9.65 -2.50
C ALA A 31 3.57 -10.53 -2.85
N ASN A 32 4.71 -9.91 -3.10
CA ASN A 32 5.98 -10.61 -3.26
C ASN A 32 7.14 -9.69 -2.80
N PHE A 33 8.26 -10.29 -2.42
CA PHE A 33 9.48 -9.53 -2.18
C PHE A 33 10.24 -9.29 -3.50
N THR A 34 10.66 -8.05 -3.70
CA THR A 34 11.45 -7.62 -4.86
C THR A 34 12.86 -7.22 -4.41
N GLY A 35 13.89 -7.55 -5.20
CA GLY A 35 15.30 -7.39 -4.81
C GLY A 35 15.74 -8.41 -3.77
N GLY A 36 16.96 -8.22 -3.22
CA GLY A 36 17.63 -9.16 -2.33
C GLY A 36 18.11 -10.44 -3.04
N ASP A 37 19.25 -10.95 -2.59
CA ASP A 37 19.74 -12.26 -3.04
C ASP A 37 19.29 -13.32 -2.04
N PHE A 38 18.48 -14.25 -2.51
CA PHE A 38 18.02 -15.41 -1.74
C PHE A 38 18.70 -16.65 -2.32
N ASN A 39 19.84 -17.01 -1.73
CA ASN A 39 20.61 -18.19 -2.17
C ASN A 39 19.79 -19.46 -1.97
N ASN A 40 19.46 -20.15 -3.08
CA ASN A 40 18.72 -21.43 -3.09
C ASN A 40 17.29 -21.35 -2.50
N ILE A 41 16.67 -20.17 -2.44
CA ILE A 41 15.29 -19.97 -1.97
C ILE A 41 14.45 -19.41 -3.13
N GLU A 42 13.41 -20.14 -3.53
CA GLU A 42 12.44 -19.66 -4.50
C GLU A 42 11.39 -18.80 -3.81
N LYS A 43 11.13 -17.62 -4.40
CA LYS A 43 10.10 -16.66 -3.93
C LYS A 43 8.84 -16.80 -4.77
N SER A 44 7.73 -17.10 -4.13
CA SER A 44 6.43 -17.14 -4.77
C SER A 44 5.48 -16.09 -4.19
N PRO A 45 4.56 -15.54 -5.01
CA PRO A 45 3.59 -14.56 -4.53
C PRO A 45 2.69 -15.12 -3.44
N LEU A 46 2.47 -14.31 -2.39
CA LEU A 46 1.51 -14.59 -1.33
C LEU A 46 0.19 -13.85 -1.62
N THR A 47 -0.91 -14.61 -1.63
CA THR A 47 -2.25 -14.03 -1.71
C THR A 47 -2.77 -13.76 -0.30
N SER A 48 -3.21 -12.53 -0.06
CA SER A 48 -3.72 -12.06 1.21
C SER A 48 -4.82 -11.02 1.03
N PHE A 49 -5.15 -10.23 2.05
CA PHE A 49 -6.25 -9.26 1.98
C PHE A 49 -5.88 -7.90 2.56
N HIS A 50 -6.71 -6.91 2.24
CA HIS A 50 -6.70 -5.61 2.89
C HIS A 50 -8.14 -5.13 3.13
N VAL A 51 -8.30 -4.32 4.19
CA VAL A 51 -9.59 -3.70 4.53
C VAL A 51 -9.33 -2.39 5.27
N GLY A 52 -10.18 -1.38 5.05
CA GLY A 52 -10.06 -0.12 5.80
C GLY A 52 -10.98 0.97 5.34
N GLY A 53 -10.66 2.20 5.79
CA GLY A 53 -11.41 3.41 5.54
C GLY A 53 -10.76 4.32 4.52
N ILE A 54 -11.58 5.10 3.86
CA ILE A 54 -11.21 6.09 2.83
C ILE A 54 -11.77 7.45 3.24
N LEU A 55 -10.95 8.49 3.09
CA LEU A 55 -11.33 9.88 3.17
C LEU A 55 -10.90 10.58 1.87
N ARG A 56 -11.84 11.24 1.19
CA ARG A 56 -11.61 11.88 -0.12
C ARG A 56 -12.00 13.35 -0.06
N TRP A 57 -11.16 14.21 -0.64
CA TRP A 57 -11.45 15.60 -0.94
C TRP A 57 -11.50 15.75 -2.46
N LYS A 58 -12.70 15.98 -3.00
CA LYS A 58 -12.93 16.10 -4.43
C LYS A 58 -12.95 17.55 -4.86
N PHE A 59 -12.12 17.88 -5.87
CA PHE A 59 -12.01 19.17 -6.53
C PHE A 59 -12.21 18.96 -8.04
N GLU A 60 -13.42 19.07 -8.52
CA GLU A 60 -13.77 18.80 -9.92
C GLU A 60 -13.25 17.42 -10.42
N HIS A 61 -12.12 17.42 -11.14
CA HIS A 61 -11.48 16.21 -11.66
C HIS A 61 -10.35 15.69 -10.77
N LEU A 62 -9.84 16.50 -9.85
CA LEU A 62 -8.78 16.12 -8.93
C LEU A 62 -9.38 15.68 -7.60
N ILE A 63 -8.83 14.61 -7.04
CA ILE A 63 -9.24 14.07 -5.75
C ILE A 63 -7.98 13.79 -4.95
N LEU A 64 -7.91 14.38 -3.75
CA LEU A 64 -6.94 13.97 -2.75
C LEU A 64 -7.58 12.89 -1.87
N GLN A 65 -7.00 11.71 -1.85
CA GLN A 65 -7.52 10.57 -1.08
C GLN A 65 -6.51 10.10 -0.04
N GLY A 66 -6.93 10.08 1.23
CA GLY A 66 -6.23 9.42 2.31
C GLY A 66 -6.93 8.11 2.66
N GLU A 67 -6.17 7.10 2.99
CA GLU A 67 -6.71 5.80 3.43
C GLU A 67 -6.02 5.36 4.73
N VAL A 68 -6.72 4.53 5.51
CA VAL A 68 -6.13 3.74 6.59
C VAL A 68 -6.55 2.30 6.35
N LEU A 69 -5.58 1.44 6.02
CA LEU A 69 -5.82 0.07 5.60
C LEU A 69 -5.05 -0.90 6.50
N TYR A 70 -5.75 -1.86 7.10
CA TYR A 70 -5.11 -3.09 7.54
C TYR A 70 -4.80 -3.92 6.29
N SER A 71 -3.56 -4.34 6.13
CA SER A 71 -3.07 -5.04 4.95
C SER A 71 -2.08 -6.13 5.35
N GLU A 72 -2.39 -7.35 4.98
CA GLU A 72 -1.46 -8.46 5.11
C GLU A 72 -0.62 -8.54 3.83
N GLN A 73 0.69 -8.71 3.98
CA GLN A 73 1.68 -8.75 2.90
C GLN A 73 2.73 -9.80 3.19
N GLY A 74 3.62 -10.05 2.25
CA GLY A 74 4.71 -11.02 2.43
C GLY A 74 5.02 -11.80 1.16
N ALA A 75 5.64 -12.95 1.36
CA ALA A 75 5.91 -13.91 0.29
C ALA A 75 5.91 -15.33 0.83
N LYS A 76 5.78 -16.27 -0.07
CA LYS A 76 6.08 -17.68 0.19
C LYS A 76 7.53 -17.94 -0.15
N LEU A 77 8.24 -18.57 0.75
CA LEU A 77 9.63 -18.96 0.57
C LEU A 77 9.74 -20.49 0.59
N ASP A 78 10.35 -21.06 -0.44
CA ASP A 78 10.60 -22.48 -0.57
C ASP A 78 12.11 -22.74 -0.52
N ASP A 79 12.55 -23.53 0.43
CA ASP A 79 13.96 -23.95 0.60
C ASP A 79 14.29 -25.29 -0.09
N GLY A 80 13.37 -25.78 -0.95
CA GLY A 80 13.48 -27.06 -1.64
C GLY A 80 13.04 -28.27 -0.81
N THR A 81 12.72 -28.06 0.48
CA THR A 81 12.24 -29.12 1.39
C THR A 81 10.82 -28.80 1.89
N SER A 82 10.52 -27.51 2.09
CA SER A 82 9.22 -27.05 2.60
C SER A 82 8.92 -25.62 2.14
N GLU A 83 7.67 -25.36 1.74
CA GLU A 83 7.16 -24.02 1.48
C GLU A 83 6.65 -23.41 2.79
N HIS A 84 7.10 -22.21 3.11
CA HIS A 84 6.69 -21.46 4.29
C HIS A 84 6.11 -20.09 3.92
N ASP A 85 4.97 -19.76 4.52
CA ASP A 85 4.32 -18.47 4.38
C ASP A 85 4.95 -17.46 5.36
N TYR A 86 5.61 -16.43 4.83
CA TYR A 86 6.11 -15.30 5.60
C TYR A 86 5.12 -14.15 5.49
N LYS A 87 4.32 -13.95 6.53
CA LYS A 87 3.24 -12.95 6.57
C LYS A 87 3.58 -11.82 7.50
N VAL A 88 3.43 -10.60 7.00
CA VAL A 88 3.60 -9.37 7.78
C VAL A 88 2.35 -8.51 7.62
N SER A 89 1.76 -8.14 8.74
CA SER A 89 0.57 -7.28 8.77
C SER A 89 0.97 -5.85 9.03
N TYR A 90 0.44 -4.94 8.21
CA TYR A 90 0.68 -3.50 8.28
C TYR A 90 -0.61 -2.72 8.45
N ILE A 91 -0.52 -1.58 9.13
CA ILE A 91 -1.45 -0.48 8.95
C ILE A 91 -0.83 0.45 7.91
N ASN A 92 -1.40 0.47 6.71
CA ASN A 92 -0.95 1.30 5.60
C ASN A 92 -1.73 2.61 5.55
N VAL A 93 -1.00 3.71 5.38
CA VAL A 93 -1.56 5.06 5.24
C VAL A 93 -1.08 5.66 3.92
N PRO A 94 -1.76 5.37 2.80
CA PRO A 94 -1.49 6.04 1.54
C PRO A 94 -2.14 7.43 1.49
N ILE A 95 -1.44 8.37 0.85
CA ILE A 95 -1.95 9.68 0.46
C ILE A 95 -1.85 9.75 -1.06
N LEU A 96 -2.98 9.77 -1.74
CA LEU A 96 -3.07 9.59 -3.19
C LEU A 96 -3.67 10.82 -3.85
N LEU A 97 -3.07 11.23 -4.94
CA LEU A 97 -3.68 12.15 -5.87
C LEU A 97 -4.34 11.33 -6.99
N GLN A 98 -5.64 11.52 -7.16
CA GLN A 98 -6.41 10.88 -8.23
C GLN A 98 -6.84 11.91 -9.26
N TYR A 99 -6.84 11.51 -10.53
CA TYR A 99 -7.49 12.24 -11.60
C TYR A 99 -8.68 11.44 -12.11
N ALA A 100 -9.88 12.01 -11.96
CA ALA A 100 -11.13 11.38 -12.38
C ALA A 100 -11.55 11.86 -13.77
N PHE A 101 -11.65 10.92 -14.70
CA PHE A 101 -12.15 11.18 -16.05
C PHE A 101 -13.70 11.19 -16.07
N LYS A 102 -14.26 11.77 -17.12
CA LYS A 102 -15.70 11.67 -17.37
C LYS A 102 -16.10 10.20 -17.50
N GLY A 103 -17.19 9.83 -16.82
CA GLY A 103 -17.69 8.44 -16.83
C GLY A 103 -17.29 7.61 -15.61
N GLY A 104 -16.38 8.10 -14.75
CA GLY A 104 -16.03 7.45 -13.48
C GLY A 104 -14.70 6.66 -13.50
N PHE A 105 -14.00 6.59 -14.61
CA PHE A 105 -12.63 6.05 -14.64
C PHE A 105 -11.68 7.01 -13.90
N TYR A 106 -10.72 6.49 -13.16
CA TYR A 106 -9.69 7.28 -12.52
C TYR A 106 -8.31 6.62 -12.60
N VAL A 107 -7.29 7.44 -12.48
CA VAL A 107 -5.91 7.03 -12.21
C VAL A 107 -5.45 7.67 -10.91
N GLU A 108 -4.57 7.01 -10.20
CA GLU A 108 -4.07 7.49 -8.91
C GLU A 108 -2.57 7.25 -8.75
N ALA A 109 -1.92 8.13 -8.01
CA ALA A 109 -0.54 7.97 -7.60
C ALA A 109 -0.30 8.68 -6.26
N GLY A 110 0.65 8.15 -5.47
CA GLY A 110 1.07 8.82 -4.24
C GLY A 110 1.94 7.98 -3.33
N PRO A 111 2.49 8.61 -2.29
CA PRO A 111 3.26 7.91 -1.27
C PRO A 111 2.35 7.12 -0.33
N GLN A 112 2.93 6.07 0.25
CA GLN A 112 2.32 5.26 1.29
C GLN A 112 3.35 4.98 2.39
N VAL A 113 2.91 5.05 3.63
CA VAL A 113 3.67 4.60 4.79
C VAL A 113 2.94 3.42 5.42
N GLY A 114 3.66 2.34 5.67
CA GLY A 114 3.17 1.15 6.37
C GLY A 114 3.79 1.04 7.76
N PHE A 115 2.98 0.77 8.77
CA PHE A 115 3.43 0.48 10.14
C PHE A 115 3.15 -1.00 10.43
N LYS A 116 4.21 -1.76 10.71
CA LYS A 116 4.09 -3.18 11.05
C LYS A 116 3.34 -3.33 12.38
N VAL A 117 2.28 -4.13 12.37
CA VAL A 117 1.48 -4.43 13.58
C VAL A 117 1.61 -5.89 14.02
N ASN A 118 1.93 -6.79 13.08
CA ASN A 118 2.16 -8.20 13.40
C ASN A 118 3.07 -8.84 12.35
N GLU A 119 3.81 -9.86 12.75
CA GLU A 119 4.52 -10.74 11.82
C GLU A 119 4.33 -12.19 12.25
N ASN A 120 4.07 -13.05 11.27
CA ASN A 120 3.98 -14.48 11.47
C ASN A 120 5.10 -15.14 10.64
N VAL A 121 6.14 -15.55 11.36
CA VAL A 121 7.33 -16.19 10.81
C VAL A 121 7.39 -17.60 11.39
N PRO A 122 7.73 -18.62 10.61
CA PRO A 122 7.84 -19.98 11.13
C PRO A 122 8.83 -20.09 12.29
N ASP A 123 8.46 -20.83 13.33
CA ASP A 123 9.26 -20.99 14.57
C ASP A 123 10.69 -21.52 14.33
N ASN A 124 10.92 -22.18 13.19
CA ASN A 124 12.22 -22.73 12.81
C ASN A 124 13.19 -21.69 12.22
N ALA A 125 12.75 -20.47 12.00
CA ALA A 125 13.55 -19.46 11.28
C ALA A 125 14.66 -18.83 12.12
N ASN A 126 14.70 -18.99 13.45
CA ASN A 126 15.70 -18.41 14.38
C ASN A 126 15.94 -16.91 14.13
N ILE A 127 14.89 -16.16 13.74
CA ILE A 127 14.92 -14.76 13.36
C ILE A 127 14.05 -13.98 14.35
N ASP A 128 14.67 -13.19 15.22
CA ASP A 128 13.93 -12.38 16.21
C ASP A 128 13.09 -11.27 15.56
N LYS A 129 13.52 -10.77 14.39
CA LYS A 129 12.81 -9.74 13.62
C LYS A 129 13.10 -9.92 12.13
N PHE A 130 12.06 -10.24 11.38
CA PHE A 130 12.15 -10.44 9.93
C PHE A 130 12.00 -9.11 9.16
N ALA A 131 11.01 -8.31 9.51
CA ALA A 131 10.68 -7.06 8.81
C ALA A 131 10.80 -5.83 9.73
N LYS A 132 11.20 -4.72 9.14
CA LYS A 132 11.25 -3.42 9.81
C LYS A 132 9.87 -2.96 10.25
N SER A 133 9.84 -2.09 11.28
CA SER A 133 8.60 -1.52 11.81
C SER A 133 7.90 -0.59 10.84
N GLU A 134 8.64 0.02 9.91
CA GLU A 134 8.14 0.99 8.94
C GLU A 134 8.50 0.56 7.51
N ASP A 135 7.55 0.74 6.59
CA ASP A 135 7.71 0.51 5.15
C ASP A 135 7.26 1.75 4.38
N PHE A 136 8.18 2.33 3.60
CA PHE A 136 7.89 3.45 2.71
C PHE A 136 7.75 2.93 1.28
N SER A 137 6.66 3.30 0.63
CA SER A 137 6.32 2.82 -0.70
C SER A 137 5.64 3.89 -1.54
N VAL A 138 5.58 3.66 -2.85
CA VAL A 138 4.83 4.47 -3.81
C VAL A 138 3.74 3.60 -4.40
N ALA A 139 2.54 4.13 -4.43
CA ALA A 139 1.36 3.50 -4.99
C ALA A 139 1.01 4.13 -6.35
N LEU A 140 0.71 3.29 -7.34
CA LEU A 140 0.18 3.65 -8.66
C LEU A 140 -1.05 2.79 -8.93
N GLY A 141 -2.15 3.40 -9.34
CA GLY A 141 -3.38 2.66 -9.52
C GLY A 141 -4.32 3.28 -10.55
N LEU A 142 -5.35 2.51 -10.85
CA LEU A 142 -6.45 2.90 -11.71
C LEU A 142 -7.74 2.20 -11.25
N GLY A 143 -8.87 2.73 -11.62
CA GLY A 143 -10.13 2.10 -11.27
C GLY A 143 -11.34 2.81 -11.86
N PHE A 144 -12.48 2.37 -11.40
CA PHE A 144 -13.76 2.91 -11.80
C PHE A 144 -14.60 3.19 -10.56
N LEU A 145 -14.97 4.45 -10.39
CA LEU A 145 -15.85 4.92 -9.32
C LEU A 145 -16.60 6.14 -9.82
N LYS A 146 -17.91 6.06 -9.82
CA LYS A 146 -18.75 7.25 -9.94
C LYS A 146 -18.64 8.10 -8.66
N ASP A 147 -19.31 9.21 -8.61
CA ASP A 147 -19.17 10.16 -7.49
C ASP A 147 -19.40 9.53 -6.12
N LYS A 148 -20.37 8.60 -6.02
CA LYS A 148 -20.73 7.84 -4.82
C LYS A 148 -21.12 6.41 -5.19
N GLY A 149 -21.18 5.55 -4.18
CA GLY A 149 -21.57 4.15 -4.33
C GLY A 149 -20.39 3.22 -4.57
N PHE A 150 -20.64 2.14 -5.26
CA PHE A 150 -19.65 1.11 -5.51
C PHE A 150 -18.61 1.51 -6.56
N GLY A 151 -17.36 1.18 -6.25
CA GLY A 151 -16.23 1.29 -7.17
C GLY A 151 -15.33 0.08 -7.09
N ILE A 152 -14.51 -0.07 -8.12
CA ILE A 152 -13.46 -1.11 -8.20
C ILE A 152 -12.14 -0.45 -8.55
N GLY A 153 -11.03 -1.02 -8.09
CA GLY A 153 -9.71 -0.51 -8.40
C GLY A 153 -8.64 -1.58 -8.41
N GLY A 154 -7.61 -1.31 -9.20
CA GLY A 154 -6.35 -2.03 -9.20
C GLY A 154 -5.22 -1.08 -8.85
N ARG A 155 -4.30 -1.50 -7.97
CA ARG A 155 -3.16 -0.71 -7.51
C ARG A 155 -1.93 -1.57 -7.47
N TYR A 156 -0.81 -0.99 -7.87
CA TYR A 156 0.52 -1.54 -7.63
C TYR A 156 1.24 -0.65 -6.63
N THR A 157 1.74 -1.25 -5.56
CA THR A 157 2.54 -0.57 -4.54
C THR A 157 3.95 -1.15 -4.57
N VAL A 158 4.94 -0.28 -4.73
CA VAL A 158 6.36 -0.65 -4.75
C VAL A 158 7.09 -0.01 -3.59
N GLY A 159 7.72 -0.82 -2.75
CA GLY A 159 8.56 -0.37 -1.66
C GLY A 159 9.77 0.41 -2.17
N VAL A 160 10.02 1.58 -1.60
CA VAL A 160 11.23 2.38 -1.84
C VAL A 160 12.26 2.16 -0.74
N SER A 161 11.84 1.77 0.45
CA SER A 161 12.70 1.35 1.56
C SER A 161 12.94 -0.16 1.55
N ASN A 162 14.07 -0.59 2.10
CA ASN A 162 14.32 -2.00 2.38
C ASN A 162 13.53 -2.41 3.63
N VAL A 163 12.74 -3.47 3.54
CA VAL A 163 11.91 -3.98 4.64
C VAL A 163 12.60 -5.04 5.50
N GLY A 164 13.67 -5.66 5.00
CA GLY A 164 14.46 -6.59 5.80
C GLY A 164 15.21 -5.89 6.93
N GLU A 165 15.19 -6.47 8.13
CA GLU A 165 15.87 -5.92 9.32
C GLU A 165 17.19 -6.62 9.63
N SER A 166 17.30 -7.92 9.35
CA SER A 166 18.44 -8.74 9.73
C SER A 166 19.03 -9.46 8.53
N ASN A 167 20.37 -9.40 8.39
CA ASN A 167 21.09 -10.20 7.40
C ASN A 167 21.35 -11.61 7.98
N SER A 168 21.07 -12.64 7.19
CA SER A 168 21.38 -14.02 7.50
C SER A 168 22.34 -14.57 6.45
N THR A 169 22.95 -15.72 6.75
CA THR A 169 23.83 -16.44 5.80
C THR A 169 23.08 -16.85 4.52
N ASN A 170 21.76 -16.96 4.58
CA ASN A 170 20.90 -17.47 3.52
C ASN A 170 20.14 -16.40 2.74
N TYR A 171 20.10 -15.13 3.20
CA TYR A 171 19.44 -14.05 2.50
C TYR A 171 20.04 -12.69 2.84
N ASP A 172 19.99 -11.76 1.86
CA ASP A 172 20.33 -10.35 2.03
C ASP A 172 19.07 -9.56 2.42
N ALA A 173 19.16 -8.79 3.50
CA ALA A 173 18.05 -7.95 3.99
C ALA A 173 17.66 -6.80 3.05
N ASN A 174 18.31 -6.62 1.90
CA ASN A 174 18.04 -5.58 0.92
C ASN A 174 16.85 -5.92 0.00
N PHE A 175 15.76 -6.47 0.55
CA PHE A 175 14.52 -6.71 -0.21
C PHE A 175 13.46 -5.67 0.11
N LYS A 176 12.54 -5.47 -0.84
CA LYS A 176 11.43 -4.51 -0.77
C LYS A 176 10.11 -5.23 -0.98
N ASN A 177 9.02 -4.64 -0.48
CA ASN A 177 7.67 -5.12 -0.79
C ASN A 177 7.26 -4.69 -2.20
N GLY A 178 6.63 -5.61 -2.93
CA GLY A 178 5.88 -5.36 -4.14
C GLY A 178 4.48 -5.95 -3.99
N VAL A 179 3.43 -5.14 -4.11
CA VAL A 179 2.06 -5.60 -3.87
C VAL A 179 1.15 -5.15 -4.99
N ILE A 180 0.48 -6.10 -5.64
CA ILE A 180 -0.65 -5.83 -6.52
C ILE A 180 -1.92 -5.98 -5.68
N GLN A 181 -2.80 -4.97 -5.73
CA GLN A 181 -4.05 -4.94 -4.99
C GLN A 181 -5.23 -4.86 -5.95
N PHE A 182 -6.26 -5.67 -5.71
CA PHE A 182 -7.57 -5.55 -6.34
C PHE A 182 -8.59 -5.26 -5.26
N SER A 183 -9.38 -4.20 -5.44
CA SER A 183 -10.23 -3.66 -4.40
C SER A 183 -11.65 -3.43 -4.89
N ILE A 184 -12.59 -3.61 -3.98
CA ILE A 184 -13.94 -3.06 -4.05
C ILE A 184 -14.03 -1.97 -3.00
N MET A 185 -14.69 -0.88 -3.34
CA MET A 185 -14.90 0.25 -2.42
C MET A 185 -16.35 0.73 -2.45
N TYR A 186 -16.78 1.36 -1.38
CA TYR A 186 -18.07 2.02 -1.30
C TYR A 186 -17.90 3.41 -0.69
N ILE A 187 -18.34 4.44 -1.42
CA ILE A 187 -18.29 5.86 -1.00
C ILE A 187 -19.71 6.31 -0.63
N PHE A 188 -19.84 6.88 0.55
CA PHE A 188 -21.11 7.35 1.14
C PHE A 188 -21.63 8.67 0.55
#